data_813dc98f53f5dd300cf31ec7501d79c3
#
_entry.id   813dc98f53f5dd300cf31ec7501d79c3
#
_cell.length_a   1.000
_cell.length_b   1.000
_cell.length_c   1.000
_cell.angle_alpha   90.00
_cell.angle_beta   90.00
_cell.angle_gamma   90.00
#
_symmetry.space_group_name_H-M   'P 1'
#
loop_
_entity.id
_entity.type
_entity.pdbx_description
1 polymer ?
#
loop_
_entity_poly.entity_id
_entity_poly.type
_entity_poly.pdbx_seq_one_letter_code
_entity_poly.pdbx_strand_id
1 'polypeptide(L)'
;MSSRYNAISKRFMAFISVAYYVVFIIFTSVIIGFDEKFNVDSKGPAMYWMKNVKDSKKICDMNIPGTHDSGARYTQGIVTGVVASCQNSSIYSQLNSGIRYFDLRVDSNGTICHGILKCYKSIVTNKENELKLSDVLDYVEKFLENNSSEFVILQIKREGKNSDKNEFNNKIGNLLKSKSKYYYRKKSGVDLSTLTVSDVRGKFLVFARDCGDIDGGAFVYSNWGDNESYTLAKIDGHDCFLQDEYKAKTKNEKIECIKNFYSKIWEKDLSGKFVVNFTSCVGYYILWAVAMQINPSFKEFFEKNSSNKKFGIVLMDFPNGNLIESIYKTNF
;
A
#
# COMPACT_ATOMS: atom_id res chain seq x y z
N MET A 1 -37.28 -42.77 22.62
CA MET A 1 -36.97 -41.35 22.26
C MET A 1 -35.46 -41.01 22.34
N SER A 2 -34.69 -41.53 23.26
CA SER A 2 -33.26 -41.24 23.47
C SER A 2 -32.33 -41.63 22.28
N SER A 3 -32.61 -42.76 21.60
CA SER A 3 -31.72 -43.25 20.53
C SER A 3 -31.79 -42.39 19.23
N ARG A 4 -32.96 -41.82 18.94
CA ARG A 4 -33.15 -40.88 17.77
C ARG A 4 -32.47 -39.52 18.01
N TYR A 5 -32.50 -39.03 19.25
CA TYR A 5 -31.81 -37.76 19.62
C TYR A 5 -30.29 -37.93 19.52
N ASN A 6 -29.73 -39.04 19.96
CA ASN A 6 -28.30 -39.34 19.83
C ASN A 6 -27.84 -39.49 18.37
N ALA A 7 -28.68 -40.02 17.50
CA ALA A 7 -28.35 -40.16 16.06
C ALA A 7 -28.38 -38.81 15.32
N ILE A 8 -29.31 -37.92 15.66
CA ILE A 8 -29.43 -36.57 15.11
C ILE A 8 -28.23 -35.70 15.57
N SER A 9 -27.89 -35.75 16.85
CA SER A 9 -26.73 -35.05 17.42
C SER A 9 -25.40 -35.50 16.76
N LYS A 10 -25.21 -36.80 16.57
CA LYS A 10 -23.99 -37.31 15.90
C LYS A 10 -23.92 -36.91 14.42
N ARG A 11 -25.02 -36.87 13.71
CA ARG A 11 -25.08 -36.42 12.30
C ARG A 11 -24.83 -34.93 12.20
N PHE A 12 -25.34 -34.12 13.13
CA PHE A 12 -25.13 -32.68 13.20
C PHE A 12 -23.68 -32.35 13.53
N MET A 13 -23.06 -33.05 14.49
CA MET A 13 -21.63 -32.90 14.81
C MET A 13 -20.73 -33.33 13.66
N ALA A 14 -21.08 -34.43 12.96
CA ALA A 14 -20.36 -34.85 11.74
C ALA A 14 -20.47 -33.81 10.63
N PHE A 15 -21.64 -33.21 10.43
CA PHE A 15 -21.84 -32.12 9.44
C PHE A 15 -21.01 -30.90 9.78
N ILE A 16 -21.00 -30.46 11.05
CA ILE A 16 -20.15 -29.34 11.51
C ILE A 16 -18.65 -29.66 11.29
N SER A 17 -18.21 -30.88 11.60
CA SER A 17 -16.83 -31.29 11.40
C SER A 17 -16.43 -31.31 9.92
N VAL A 18 -17.30 -31.79 9.05
CA VAL A 18 -17.08 -31.79 7.59
C VAL A 18 -17.07 -30.34 7.06
N ALA A 19 -18.02 -29.52 7.49
CA ALA A 19 -18.05 -28.10 7.11
C ALA A 19 -16.78 -27.35 7.56
N TYR A 20 -16.32 -27.60 8.81
CA TYR A 20 -15.07 -27.06 9.32
C TYR A 20 -13.85 -27.54 8.51
N TYR A 21 -13.83 -28.84 8.14
CA TYR A 21 -12.73 -29.42 7.34
C TYR A 21 -12.70 -28.87 5.92
N VAL A 22 -13.88 -28.69 5.30
CA VAL A 22 -14.00 -28.07 3.98
C VAL A 22 -13.58 -26.61 4.01
N VAL A 23 -14.01 -25.85 5.02
CA VAL A 23 -13.56 -24.47 5.22
C VAL A 23 -12.05 -24.42 5.48
N PHE A 24 -11.49 -25.34 6.25
CA PHE A 24 -10.06 -25.44 6.51
C PHE A 24 -9.27 -25.81 5.25
N ILE A 25 -9.77 -26.74 4.41
CA ILE A 25 -9.13 -27.11 3.12
C ILE A 25 -9.21 -25.95 2.14
N ILE A 26 -10.35 -25.27 2.02
CA ILE A 26 -10.49 -24.08 1.18
C ILE A 26 -9.52 -22.99 1.66
N PHE A 27 -9.44 -22.80 2.97
CA PHE A 27 -8.58 -21.81 3.61
C PHE A 27 -7.08 -22.12 3.39
N THR A 28 -6.66 -23.38 3.58
CA THR A 28 -5.27 -23.80 3.33
C THR A 28 -4.94 -23.79 1.84
N SER A 29 -5.86 -24.18 0.96
CA SER A 29 -5.68 -24.11 -0.48
C SER A 29 -5.60 -22.68 -0.99
N VAL A 30 -6.37 -21.77 -0.39
CA VAL A 30 -6.29 -20.34 -0.64
C VAL A 30 -4.93 -19.81 -0.18
N ILE A 31 -4.47 -20.13 1.04
CA ILE A 31 -3.16 -19.69 1.56
C ILE A 31 -2.00 -20.26 0.75
N ILE A 32 -2.01 -21.57 0.42
CA ILE A 32 -0.96 -22.23 -0.37
C ILE A 32 -1.00 -21.77 -1.83
N GLY A 33 -2.19 -21.65 -2.41
CA GLY A 33 -2.36 -21.11 -3.77
C GLY A 33 -1.98 -19.64 -3.92
N PHE A 34 -1.97 -18.87 -2.80
CA PHE A 34 -1.45 -17.52 -2.75
C PHE A 34 0.08 -17.47 -2.88
N ASP A 35 0.81 -18.39 -2.25
CA ASP A 35 2.28 -18.41 -2.33
C ASP A 35 2.81 -18.84 -3.70
N GLU A 36 2.13 -19.73 -4.42
CA GLU A 36 2.60 -20.25 -5.71
C GLU A 36 2.20 -19.39 -6.92
N LYS A 37 1.01 -18.80 -6.94
CA LYS A 37 0.54 -17.97 -8.06
C LYS A 37 1.06 -16.55 -8.09
N PHE A 38 1.63 -16.05 -6.99
CA PHE A 38 2.13 -14.68 -6.84
C PHE A 38 3.61 -14.60 -6.49
N ASN A 39 4.34 -15.70 -6.51
CA ASN A 39 5.77 -15.65 -6.71
C ASN A 39 6.02 -15.12 -8.12
N VAL A 40 5.91 -13.82 -8.27
CA VAL A 40 6.48 -13.12 -9.40
C VAL A 40 7.98 -13.29 -9.23
N ASP A 41 8.53 -14.29 -9.88
CA ASP A 41 9.95 -14.40 -10.17
C ASP A 41 10.29 -13.22 -11.09
N SER A 42 10.40 -12.06 -10.45
CA SER A 42 10.55 -10.76 -11.08
C SER A 42 12.01 -10.51 -11.41
N LYS A 43 12.53 -11.26 -12.35
CA LYS A 43 13.71 -10.86 -13.14
C LYS A 43 13.27 -10.11 -14.41
N GLY A 44 12.17 -9.40 -14.35
CA GLY A 44 11.55 -8.74 -15.49
C GLY A 44 11.65 -7.22 -15.46
N PRO A 45 11.21 -6.54 -16.52
CA PRO A 45 11.27 -5.07 -16.68
C PRO A 45 10.56 -4.29 -15.56
N ALA A 46 9.67 -4.91 -14.79
CA ALA A 46 9.00 -4.31 -13.65
C ALA A 46 9.98 -3.81 -12.55
N MET A 47 11.12 -4.47 -12.37
CA MET A 47 12.10 -4.09 -11.36
C MET A 47 12.79 -2.74 -11.64
N TYR A 48 12.90 -2.36 -12.90
CA TYR A 48 13.63 -1.15 -13.33
C TYR A 48 12.85 -0.35 -14.36
N TRP A 49 11.54 -0.29 -14.23
CA TRP A 49 10.68 0.36 -15.22
C TRP A 49 10.93 1.87 -15.34
N MET A 50 11.41 2.53 -14.27
CA MET A 50 11.75 3.96 -14.32
C MET A 50 12.96 4.27 -15.19
N LYS A 51 13.77 3.26 -15.57
CA LYS A 51 14.86 3.42 -16.53
C LYS A 51 14.37 4.03 -17.85
N ASN A 52 13.12 3.74 -18.24
CA ASN A 52 12.51 4.24 -19.47
C ASN A 52 11.81 5.61 -19.29
N VAL A 53 11.72 6.12 -18.07
CA VAL A 53 11.10 7.42 -17.78
C VAL A 53 12.11 8.53 -18.03
N LYS A 54 11.67 9.60 -18.71
CA LYS A 54 12.51 10.77 -18.97
C LYS A 54 12.95 11.43 -17.65
N ASP A 55 14.23 11.76 -17.55
CA ASP A 55 14.83 12.41 -16.37
C ASP A 55 14.13 13.72 -15.98
N SER A 56 13.66 14.48 -16.98
CA SER A 56 12.96 15.75 -16.77
C SER A 56 11.49 15.61 -16.36
N LYS A 57 10.95 14.38 -16.32
CA LYS A 57 9.54 14.18 -15.90
C LYS A 57 9.42 14.49 -14.42
N LYS A 58 8.44 15.33 -14.06
CA LYS A 58 8.16 15.64 -12.65
C LYS A 58 7.55 14.43 -11.95
N ILE A 59 7.97 14.17 -10.72
CA ILE A 59 7.45 13.04 -9.95
C ILE A 59 5.95 13.18 -9.65
N CYS A 60 5.45 14.39 -9.49
CA CYS A 60 4.01 14.65 -9.31
C CYS A 60 3.19 14.34 -10.57
N ASP A 61 3.80 14.30 -11.78
CA ASP A 61 3.13 14.02 -13.04
C ASP A 61 3.18 12.52 -13.44
N MET A 62 3.70 11.69 -12.57
CA MET A 62 3.78 10.25 -12.81
C MET A 62 2.51 9.53 -12.35
N ASN A 63 2.19 8.43 -13.03
CA ASN A 63 1.27 7.41 -12.55
C ASN A 63 2.08 6.35 -11.82
N ILE A 64 1.98 6.31 -10.49
CA ILE A 64 2.81 5.48 -9.62
C ILE A 64 1.97 4.38 -8.98
N PRO A 65 2.24 3.09 -9.28
CA PRO A 65 1.59 2.01 -8.56
C PRO A 65 2.08 1.94 -7.12
N GLY A 66 1.15 1.87 -6.21
CA GLY A 66 1.36 1.80 -4.77
C GLY A 66 0.50 0.74 -4.10
N THR A 67 0.81 0.44 -2.85
CA THR A 67 0.04 -0.49 -2.02
C THR A 67 -0.47 0.20 -0.76
N HIS A 68 -1.73 -0.07 -0.42
CA HIS A 68 -2.35 0.31 0.84
C HIS A 68 -1.90 -0.67 1.93
N ASP A 69 -1.65 -0.17 3.15
CA ASP A 69 -1.15 -0.99 4.27
C ASP A 69 -0.08 -2.00 3.82
N SER A 70 0.97 -1.48 3.20
CA SER A 70 1.93 -2.25 2.39
C SER A 70 2.60 -3.39 3.14
N GLY A 71 2.75 -3.30 4.46
CA GLY A 71 3.33 -4.33 5.31
C GLY A 71 2.33 -5.36 5.85
N ALA A 72 1.02 -5.18 5.60
CA ALA A 72 -0.04 -6.02 6.15
C ALA A 72 -0.25 -7.31 5.32
N ARG A 73 0.83 -8.10 5.15
CA ARG A 73 0.76 -9.44 4.56
C ARG A 73 0.35 -10.47 5.60
N TYR A 74 1.04 -10.51 6.73
CA TYR A 74 0.74 -11.37 7.88
C TYR A 74 0.48 -10.47 9.07
N THR A 75 -0.75 -10.45 9.56
CA THR A 75 -1.13 -9.67 10.74
C THR A 75 -1.38 -10.58 11.94
N GLN A 76 -1.39 -10.00 13.11
CA GLN A 76 -1.52 -10.72 14.38
C GLN A 76 -2.80 -11.56 14.45
N GLY A 77 -2.65 -12.84 14.81
CA GLY A 77 -3.76 -13.79 15.03
C GLY A 77 -4.21 -14.49 13.73
N ILE A 78 -4.68 -15.73 13.87
CA ILE A 78 -5.03 -16.59 12.73
C ILE A 78 -6.27 -16.06 12.01
N VAL A 79 -7.34 -15.78 12.73
CA VAL A 79 -8.61 -15.30 12.14
C VAL A 79 -8.52 -13.80 11.78
N THR A 80 -8.03 -12.99 12.73
CA THR A 80 -7.79 -11.55 12.49
C THR A 80 -6.77 -11.32 11.39
N GLY A 81 -5.77 -12.19 11.28
CA GLY A 81 -4.77 -12.16 10.24
C GLY A 81 -5.37 -12.20 8.83
N VAL A 82 -6.34 -13.09 8.61
CA VAL A 82 -6.99 -13.24 7.29
C VAL A 82 -7.87 -12.04 6.93
N VAL A 83 -8.63 -11.52 7.90
CA VAL A 83 -9.55 -10.40 7.63
C VAL A 83 -8.84 -9.05 7.57
N ALA A 84 -7.64 -8.94 8.15
CA ALA A 84 -6.87 -7.70 8.22
C ALA A 84 -5.67 -7.67 7.25
N SER A 85 -5.41 -8.74 6.49
CA SER A 85 -4.36 -8.71 5.47
C SER A 85 -4.80 -7.85 4.28
N CYS A 86 -3.93 -6.94 3.88
CA CYS A 86 -4.12 -6.05 2.72
C CYS A 86 -3.22 -6.45 1.54
N GLN A 87 -2.20 -7.27 1.79
CA GLN A 87 -1.22 -7.66 0.78
C GLN A 87 -0.94 -9.18 0.85
N ASN A 88 -0.60 -9.77 -0.29
CA ASN A 88 -0.15 -11.16 -0.39
C ASN A 88 1.36 -11.29 -0.61
N SER A 89 2.05 -10.19 -0.86
CA SER A 89 3.46 -10.14 -1.20
C SER A 89 4.27 -9.41 -0.12
N SER A 90 5.52 -9.85 0.09
CA SER A 90 6.44 -9.10 0.95
C SER A 90 6.80 -7.74 0.34
N ILE A 91 7.26 -6.79 1.15
CA ILE A 91 7.75 -5.48 0.66
C ILE A 91 8.78 -5.65 -0.46
N TYR A 92 9.73 -6.59 -0.31
CA TYR A 92 10.74 -6.84 -1.33
C TYR A 92 10.13 -7.38 -2.63
N SER A 93 9.15 -8.28 -2.55
CA SER A 93 8.43 -8.76 -3.74
C SER A 93 7.61 -7.66 -4.40
N GLN A 94 7.00 -6.78 -3.62
CA GLN A 94 6.25 -5.62 -4.13
C GLN A 94 7.18 -4.65 -4.91
N LEU A 95 8.37 -4.34 -4.37
CA LEU A 95 9.41 -3.56 -5.07
C LEU A 95 9.76 -4.18 -6.43
N ASN A 96 10.01 -5.49 -6.44
CA ASN A 96 10.36 -6.25 -7.63
C ASN A 96 9.21 -6.30 -8.65
N SER A 97 7.97 -6.26 -8.20
CA SER A 97 6.78 -6.24 -9.07
C SER A 97 6.45 -4.87 -9.68
N GLY A 98 7.19 -3.82 -9.31
CA GLY A 98 7.02 -2.48 -9.87
C GLY A 98 6.34 -1.47 -8.95
N ILE A 99 5.96 -1.84 -7.73
CA ILE A 99 5.44 -0.91 -6.73
C ILE A 99 6.52 0.10 -6.34
N ARG A 100 6.15 1.39 -6.29
CA ARG A 100 7.06 2.49 -5.94
C ARG A 100 6.50 3.45 -4.89
N TYR A 101 5.28 3.21 -4.43
CA TYR A 101 4.69 3.93 -3.30
C TYR A 101 4.18 2.93 -2.26
N PHE A 102 4.60 3.11 -1.02
CA PHE A 102 4.30 2.20 0.10
C PHE A 102 3.60 2.98 1.22
N ASP A 103 2.36 2.62 1.55
CA ASP A 103 1.65 3.11 2.72
C ASP A 103 2.07 2.28 3.94
N LEU A 104 2.97 2.83 4.73
CA LEU A 104 3.55 2.18 5.92
C LEU A 104 2.96 2.80 7.18
N ARG A 105 2.28 2.01 7.97
CA ARG A 105 1.77 2.40 9.27
C ARG A 105 2.68 1.86 10.36
N VAL A 106 3.15 2.74 11.25
CA VAL A 106 4.26 2.46 12.14
C VAL A 106 3.87 2.83 13.57
N ASP A 107 4.06 1.91 14.51
CA ASP A 107 3.88 2.18 15.93
C ASP A 107 5.11 2.88 16.56
N SER A 108 4.99 3.32 17.81
CA SER A 108 6.08 3.99 18.55
C SER A 108 7.33 3.11 18.73
N ASN A 109 7.21 1.80 18.55
CA ASN A 109 8.34 0.87 18.61
C ASN A 109 9.04 0.68 17.26
N GLY A 110 8.54 1.32 16.21
CA GLY A 110 9.02 1.13 14.84
C GLY A 110 8.51 -0.17 14.21
N THR A 111 7.47 -0.79 14.79
CA THR A 111 6.83 -1.97 14.21
C THR A 111 5.80 -1.55 13.18
N ILE A 112 5.79 -2.23 12.04
CA ILE A 112 4.72 -2.06 11.05
C ILE A 112 3.42 -2.65 11.63
N CYS A 113 2.32 -1.92 11.49
CA CYS A 113 1.03 -2.32 12.05
C CYS A 113 -0.12 -1.99 11.09
N HIS A 114 -1.27 -2.60 11.33
CA HIS A 114 -2.56 -2.28 10.74
C HIS A 114 -3.54 -2.02 11.88
N GLY A 115 -3.84 -0.76 12.17
CA GLY A 115 -4.55 -0.36 13.38
C GLY A 115 -3.76 -0.74 14.63
N ILE A 116 -4.35 -1.61 15.46
CA ILE A 116 -3.70 -2.14 16.66
C ILE A 116 -2.97 -3.47 16.43
N LEU A 117 -3.12 -4.07 15.23
CA LEU A 117 -2.55 -5.37 14.90
C LEU A 117 -1.13 -5.19 14.35
N LYS A 118 -0.17 -5.91 14.92
CA LYS A 118 1.19 -5.94 14.41
C LYS A 118 1.26 -6.74 13.11
N CYS A 119 2.17 -6.33 12.23
CA CYS A 119 2.51 -7.06 11.01
C CYS A 119 3.79 -7.89 11.19
N TYR A 120 3.90 -8.97 10.42
CA TYR A 120 4.97 -9.97 10.57
C TYR A 120 5.63 -10.28 9.21
N LYS A 121 6.88 -10.71 9.28
CA LYS A 121 7.67 -11.13 8.09
C LYS A 121 7.24 -12.49 7.54
N SER A 122 6.64 -13.33 8.39
CA SER A 122 6.21 -14.69 8.04
C SER A 122 4.88 -15.01 8.72
N ILE A 123 4.30 -16.16 8.37
CA ILE A 123 3.09 -16.70 9.00
C ILE A 123 3.29 -17.00 10.50
N VAL A 124 4.52 -17.14 10.95
CA VAL A 124 4.85 -17.32 12.37
C VAL A 124 4.83 -15.97 13.07
N THR A 125 3.72 -15.68 13.75
CA THR A 125 3.45 -14.38 14.38
C THR A 125 4.03 -14.30 15.82
N ASN A 126 5.34 -14.35 15.93
CA ASN A 126 6.08 -14.15 17.18
C ASN A 126 6.89 -12.83 17.16
N LYS A 127 7.43 -12.43 18.30
CA LYS A 127 8.17 -11.16 18.45
C LYS A 127 9.37 -11.04 17.51
N GLU A 128 10.05 -12.14 17.23
CA GLU A 128 11.25 -12.17 16.35
C GLU A 128 10.90 -11.96 14.89
N ASN A 129 9.68 -12.31 14.51
CA ASN A 129 9.14 -12.15 13.16
C ASN A 129 8.33 -10.85 12.97
N GLU A 130 8.21 -9.98 13.98
CA GLU A 130 7.60 -8.66 13.79
C GLU A 130 8.30 -7.93 12.64
N LEU A 131 7.51 -7.40 11.70
CA LEU A 131 8.04 -6.56 10.63
C LEU A 131 8.32 -5.18 11.19
N LYS A 132 9.57 -4.75 11.12
CA LYS A 132 10.01 -3.42 11.57
C LYS A 132 10.22 -2.49 10.39
N LEU A 133 10.13 -1.18 10.62
CA LEU A 133 10.50 -0.18 9.62
C LEU A 133 11.97 -0.34 9.20
N SER A 134 12.87 -0.75 10.11
CA SER A 134 14.25 -1.09 9.77
C SER A 134 14.36 -2.18 8.71
N ASP A 135 13.55 -3.25 8.82
CA ASP A 135 13.53 -4.32 7.82
C ASP A 135 13.09 -3.78 6.45
N VAL A 136 12.05 -2.91 6.46
CA VAL A 136 11.54 -2.28 5.23
C VAL A 136 12.62 -1.41 4.58
N LEU A 137 13.33 -0.60 5.37
CA LEU A 137 14.42 0.23 4.87
C LEU A 137 15.57 -0.59 4.32
N ASP A 138 15.91 -1.71 4.94
CA ASP A 138 16.94 -2.64 4.44
C ASP A 138 16.52 -3.25 3.08
N TYR A 139 15.24 -3.61 2.91
CA TYR A 139 14.73 -4.08 1.62
C TYR A 139 14.77 -2.99 0.54
N VAL A 140 14.41 -1.75 0.89
CA VAL A 140 14.45 -0.60 -0.04
C VAL A 140 15.89 -0.26 -0.43
N GLU A 141 16.85 -0.25 0.52
CA GLU A 141 18.25 -0.02 0.21
C GLU A 141 18.81 -1.08 -0.73
N LYS A 142 18.61 -2.37 -0.40
CA LYS A 142 19.05 -3.48 -1.26
C LYS A 142 18.45 -3.39 -2.66
N PHE A 143 17.19 -2.98 -2.75
CA PHE A 143 16.52 -2.78 -4.04
C PHE A 143 17.17 -1.64 -4.83
N LEU A 144 17.36 -0.45 -4.22
CA LEU A 144 17.92 0.73 -4.87
C LEU A 144 19.42 0.55 -5.22
N GLU A 145 20.14 -0.22 -4.43
CA GLU A 145 21.53 -0.59 -4.74
C GLU A 145 21.65 -1.32 -6.08
N ASN A 146 20.69 -2.22 -6.35
CA ASN A 146 20.67 -3.01 -7.59
C ASN A 146 19.90 -2.33 -8.73
N ASN A 147 19.09 -1.31 -8.44
CA ASN A 147 18.22 -0.63 -9.39
C ASN A 147 18.31 0.89 -9.25
N SER A 148 19.47 1.45 -9.54
CA SER A 148 19.78 2.88 -9.35
C SER A 148 18.97 3.83 -10.24
N SER A 149 18.28 3.33 -11.27
CA SER A 149 17.33 4.11 -12.07
C SER A 149 16.03 4.43 -11.34
N GLU A 150 15.73 3.67 -10.28
CA GLU A 150 14.46 3.74 -9.58
C GLU A 150 14.49 4.75 -8.43
N PHE A 151 13.30 5.20 -8.03
CA PHE A 151 13.07 5.83 -6.72
C PHE A 151 11.87 5.18 -6.04
N VAL A 152 11.76 5.36 -4.73
CA VAL A 152 10.67 4.80 -3.92
C VAL A 152 10.11 5.88 -3.02
N ILE A 153 8.78 5.95 -2.86
CA ILE A 153 8.11 6.82 -1.90
C ILE A 153 7.60 5.96 -0.75
N LEU A 154 8.00 6.30 0.46
CA LEU A 154 7.54 5.69 1.70
C LEU A 154 6.62 6.69 2.41
N GLN A 155 5.31 6.46 2.37
CA GLN A 155 4.39 7.17 3.24
C GLN A 155 4.50 6.55 4.63
N ILE A 156 4.94 7.31 5.60
CA ILE A 156 5.02 6.88 7.00
C ILE A 156 3.90 7.55 7.78
N LYS A 157 2.93 6.74 8.22
CA LYS A 157 1.86 7.16 9.11
C LYS A 157 2.13 6.67 10.52
N ARG A 158 2.09 7.58 11.49
CA ARG A 158 2.13 7.19 12.90
C ARG A 158 0.80 6.53 13.28
N GLU A 159 0.87 5.28 13.75
CA GLU A 159 -0.29 4.50 14.17
C GLU A 159 0.01 3.74 15.46
N GLY A 160 -1.00 3.13 16.09
CA GLY A 160 -0.88 2.39 17.34
C GLY A 160 -1.30 3.19 18.58
N LYS A 161 -1.45 2.49 19.71
CA LYS A 161 -1.90 3.09 20.98
C LYS A 161 -0.81 3.97 21.59
N ASN A 162 -1.21 5.17 22.06
CA ASN A 162 -0.44 6.03 22.97
C ASN A 162 0.99 6.38 22.54
N SER A 163 1.26 6.54 21.25
CA SER A 163 2.58 6.96 20.81
C SER A 163 2.71 8.49 20.93
N ASP A 164 3.61 8.96 21.80
CA ASP A 164 4.03 10.34 21.79
C ASP A 164 4.65 10.70 20.42
N LYS A 165 4.22 11.84 19.87
CA LYS A 165 4.65 12.29 18.55
C LYS A 165 6.15 12.61 18.51
N ASN A 166 6.68 13.20 19.55
CA ASN A 166 8.08 13.61 19.60
C ASN A 166 8.99 12.41 19.76
N GLU A 167 8.62 11.44 20.62
CA GLU A 167 9.33 10.18 20.77
C GLU A 167 9.34 9.41 19.46
N PHE A 168 8.19 9.29 18.80
CA PHE A 168 8.07 8.66 17.48
C PHE A 168 9.02 9.34 16.47
N ASN A 169 8.93 10.66 16.35
CA ASN A 169 9.73 11.42 15.37
C ASN A 169 11.23 11.28 15.64
N ASN A 170 11.65 11.32 16.90
CA ASN A 170 13.06 11.15 17.26
C ASN A 170 13.57 9.75 16.87
N LYS A 171 12.81 8.73 17.20
CA LYS A 171 13.19 7.33 16.91
C LYS A 171 13.22 7.05 15.41
N ILE A 172 12.15 7.38 14.70
CA ILE A 172 12.06 7.16 13.25
C ILE A 172 13.05 8.06 12.50
N GLY A 173 13.20 9.32 12.93
CA GLY A 173 14.19 10.23 12.36
C GLY A 173 15.63 9.72 12.48
N ASN A 174 16.02 9.16 13.62
CA ASN A 174 17.34 8.55 13.78
C ASN A 174 17.52 7.34 12.87
N LEU A 175 16.50 6.52 12.73
CA LEU A 175 16.53 5.39 11.81
C LEU A 175 16.68 5.85 10.34
N LEU A 176 15.92 6.86 9.91
CA LEU A 176 16.04 7.42 8.55
C LEU A 176 17.42 8.01 8.29
N LYS A 177 18.00 8.73 9.27
CA LYS A 177 19.35 9.30 9.17
C LYS A 177 20.42 8.22 9.01
N SER A 178 20.26 7.05 9.62
CA SER A 178 21.20 5.92 9.45
C SER A 178 21.22 5.40 8.02
N LYS A 179 20.20 5.71 7.21
CA LYS A 179 20.04 5.34 5.80
C LYS A 179 20.35 6.49 4.82
N SER A 180 21.16 7.45 5.24
CA SER A 180 21.42 8.72 4.54
C SER A 180 21.90 8.57 3.09
N LYS A 181 22.58 7.48 2.75
CA LYS A 181 23.05 7.19 1.38
C LYS A 181 21.89 7.12 0.38
N TYR A 182 20.76 6.55 0.78
CA TYR A 182 19.60 6.31 -0.10
C TYR A 182 18.42 7.22 0.23
N TYR A 183 18.42 7.90 1.37
CA TYR A 183 17.37 8.81 1.77
C TYR A 183 17.49 10.16 1.07
N TYR A 184 16.48 10.53 0.27
CA TYR A 184 16.34 11.88 -0.25
C TYR A 184 15.78 12.77 0.87
N ARG A 185 16.66 13.41 1.62
CA ARG A 185 16.23 14.42 2.60
C ARG A 185 15.89 15.71 1.89
N LYS A 186 14.68 16.20 2.13
CA LYS A 186 14.25 17.52 1.68
C LYS A 186 15.24 18.58 2.16
N LYS A 187 15.71 19.42 1.26
CA LYS A 187 16.49 20.60 1.59
C LYS A 187 15.57 21.80 1.77
N SER A 188 16.00 22.81 2.56
CA SER A 188 15.25 24.05 2.68
C SER A 188 15.05 24.70 1.31
N GLY A 189 13.84 25.17 1.02
CA GLY A 189 13.49 25.82 -0.25
C GLY A 189 13.24 24.88 -1.44
N VAL A 190 13.28 23.55 -1.25
CA VAL A 190 12.89 22.60 -2.32
C VAL A 190 11.39 22.68 -2.53
N ASP A 191 11.01 22.96 -3.77
CA ASP A 191 9.63 22.90 -4.25
C ASP A 191 9.32 21.48 -4.76
N LEU A 192 8.52 20.75 -3.99
CA LEU A 192 8.13 19.36 -4.32
C LEU A 192 7.44 19.25 -5.70
N SER A 193 6.72 20.28 -6.12
CA SER A 193 6.01 20.31 -7.40
C SER A 193 6.95 20.38 -8.62
N THR A 194 8.22 20.70 -8.39
CA THR A 194 9.25 20.82 -9.45
C THR A 194 10.23 19.64 -9.47
N LEU A 195 10.23 18.79 -8.43
CA LEU A 195 11.13 17.64 -8.39
C LEU A 195 10.92 16.72 -9.58
N THR A 196 12.02 16.41 -10.24
CA THR A 196 12.07 15.53 -11.40
C THR A 196 12.55 14.12 -11.03
N VAL A 197 12.38 13.19 -11.94
CA VAL A 197 12.88 11.82 -11.79
C VAL A 197 14.40 11.82 -11.59
N SER A 198 15.16 12.67 -12.30
CA SER A 198 16.62 12.75 -12.13
C SER A 198 17.04 13.18 -10.72
N ASP A 199 16.26 14.02 -10.05
CA ASP A 199 16.58 14.50 -8.71
C ASP A 199 16.52 13.40 -7.65
N VAL A 200 15.74 12.35 -7.91
CA VAL A 200 15.38 11.34 -6.92
C VAL A 200 15.80 9.91 -7.29
N ARG A 201 16.43 9.69 -8.47
CA ARG A 201 16.93 8.36 -8.85
C ARG A 201 17.89 7.80 -7.79
N GLY A 202 17.78 6.50 -7.51
CA GLY A 202 18.55 5.80 -6.51
C GLY A 202 18.21 6.19 -5.07
N LYS A 203 17.10 6.89 -4.83
CA LYS A 203 16.71 7.39 -3.52
C LYS A 203 15.31 6.93 -3.11
N PHE A 204 15.07 6.89 -1.82
CA PHE A 204 13.71 6.88 -1.31
C PHE A 204 13.36 8.24 -0.70
N LEU A 205 12.10 8.64 -0.86
CA LEU A 205 11.52 9.84 -0.25
C LEU A 205 10.59 9.41 0.88
N VAL A 206 10.44 10.24 1.90
CA VAL A 206 9.48 10.02 2.98
C VAL A 206 8.37 11.04 2.89
N PHE A 207 7.13 10.55 2.81
CA PHE A 207 5.91 11.34 2.91
C PHE A 207 5.28 11.04 4.27
N ALA A 208 5.32 12.03 5.17
CA ALA A 208 4.91 11.90 6.57
C ALA A 208 3.43 12.19 6.75
N ARG A 209 2.68 11.24 7.32
CA ARG A 209 1.24 11.39 7.65
C ARG A 209 1.03 11.25 9.16
N ASP A 210 0.29 12.17 9.76
CA ASP A 210 -0.09 12.18 11.20
C ASP A 210 1.09 12.21 12.19
N CYS A 211 2.29 12.54 11.72
CA CYS A 211 3.50 12.63 12.54
C CYS A 211 4.26 13.96 12.37
N GLY A 212 3.90 14.79 11.39
CA GLY A 212 4.64 16.01 11.05
C GLY A 212 5.99 15.70 10.40
N ASP A 213 6.87 16.69 10.32
CA ASP A 213 8.21 16.49 9.76
C ASP A 213 9.06 15.63 10.71
N ILE A 214 9.42 14.42 10.27
CA ILE A 214 10.02 13.40 11.14
C ILE A 214 11.46 13.77 11.53
N ASP A 215 12.23 14.39 10.66
CA ASP A 215 13.66 14.68 10.92
C ASP A 215 14.16 15.93 10.20
N GLY A 216 13.25 16.82 9.81
CA GLY A 216 13.55 17.97 8.95
C GLY A 216 13.81 17.60 7.50
N GLY A 217 13.48 16.38 7.08
CA GLY A 217 13.76 15.88 5.73
C GLY A 217 12.59 15.19 5.03
N ALA A 218 11.48 14.99 5.72
CA ALA A 218 10.27 14.42 5.17
C ALA A 218 9.38 15.47 4.50
N PHE A 219 8.58 15.06 3.52
CA PHE A 219 7.48 15.85 2.96
C PHE A 219 6.20 15.57 3.76
N VAL A 220 5.54 16.59 4.28
CA VAL A 220 4.49 16.44 5.28
C VAL A 220 3.11 16.56 4.66
N TYR A 221 2.27 15.54 4.84
CA TYR A 221 0.84 15.63 4.55
C TYR A 221 0.13 16.50 5.58
N SER A 222 -0.77 17.34 5.08
CA SER A 222 -1.74 18.08 5.88
C SER A 222 -3.10 18.11 5.22
N ASN A 223 -4.16 18.43 5.98
CA ASN A 223 -5.54 18.43 5.51
C ASN A 223 -5.98 17.10 4.91
N TRP A 224 -5.53 15.99 5.45
CA TRP A 224 -5.98 14.65 5.04
C TRP A 224 -7.42 14.43 5.54
N GLY A 225 -8.37 14.23 4.60
CA GLY A 225 -9.76 13.89 4.96
C GLY A 225 -9.87 12.44 5.39
N ASP A 226 -10.61 12.16 6.47
CA ASP A 226 -10.88 10.79 6.91
C ASP A 226 -12.11 10.24 6.19
N ASN A 227 -11.94 9.16 5.45
CA ASN A 227 -13.01 8.48 4.71
C ASN A 227 -13.74 9.41 3.72
N GLU A 228 -13.00 10.23 2.99
CA GLU A 228 -13.55 11.22 2.07
C GLU A 228 -13.38 10.77 0.62
N SER A 229 -14.45 10.91 -0.18
CA SER A 229 -14.43 10.64 -1.62
C SER A 229 -13.67 11.70 -2.42
N TYR A 230 -13.43 12.87 -1.81
CA TYR A 230 -12.65 13.96 -2.37
C TYR A 230 -12.15 14.89 -1.27
N THR A 231 -10.83 15.05 -1.19
CA THR A 231 -10.17 16.04 -0.33
C THR A 231 -9.14 16.81 -1.14
N LEU A 232 -9.02 18.12 -0.90
CA LEU A 232 -7.86 18.90 -1.31
C LEU A 232 -6.88 18.91 -0.13
N ALA A 233 -6.07 17.87 -0.06
CA ALA A 233 -4.97 17.75 0.88
C ALA A 233 -3.76 18.57 0.41
N LYS A 234 -2.72 18.62 1.22
CA LYS A 234 -1.43 19.22 0.85
C LYS A 234 -0.28 18.29 1.23
N ILE A 235 0.81 18.37 0.44
CA ILE A 235 2.10 17.79 0.75
C ILE A 235 3.10 18.93 0.76
N ASP A 236 3.65 19.27 1.93
CA ASP A 236 4.56 20.42 2.09
C ASP A 236 3.99 21.74 1.53
N GLY A 237 2.70 21.97 1.71
CA GLY A 237 2.01 23.15 1.20
C GLY A 237 1.51 23.05 -0.25
N HIS A 238 1.99 22.08 -1.05
CA HIS A 238 1.53 21.85 -2.43
C HIS A 238 0.22 21.07 -2.47
N ASP A 239 -0.65 21.45 -3.38
CA ASP A 239 -1.96 20.80 -3.54
C ASP A 239 -1.83 19.32 -3.88
N CYS A 240 -2.63 18.51 -3.21
CA CYS A 240 -2.76 17.08 -3.44
C CYS A 240 -4.25 16.72 -3.49
N PHE A 241 -4.73 16.29 -4.64
CA PHE A 241 -6.07 15.74 -4.77
C PHE A 241 -6.10 14.32 -4.23
N LEU A 242 -6.90 14.07 -3.22
CA LEU A 242 -6.94 12.82 -2.47
C LEU A 242 -8.33 12.20 -2.48
N GLN A 243 -8.41 10.90 -2.73
CA GLN A 243 -9.57 10.05 -2.46
C GLN A 243 -9.13 8.93 -1.51
N ASP A 244 -9.71 8.88 -0.31
CA ASP A 244 -9.48 7.86 0.72
C ASP A 244 -10.81 7.43 1.35
N GLU A 245 -11.85 7.18 0.52
CA GLU A 245 -13.12 6.62 0.99
C GLU A 245 -12.98 5.10 1.14
N TYR A 246 -12.72 4.66 2.36
CA TYR A 246 -12.51 3.25 2.68
C TYR A 246 -13.75 2.55 3.24
N LYS A 247 -14.82 3.29 3.60
CA LYS A 247 -16.06 2.71 4.14
C LYS A 247 -17.07 2.30 3.08
N ALA A 248 -16.76 2.41 1.79
CA ALA A 248 -17.59 1.85 0.72
C ALA A 248 -17.82 0.35 0.98
N LYS A 249 -19.07 -0.08 0.87
CA LYS A 249 -19.49 -1.44 1.27
C LYS A 249 -19.51 -2.42 0.12
N THR A 250 -19.68 -1.91 -1.10
CA THR A 250 -19.77 -2.71 -2.31
C THR A 250 -18.74 -2.28 -3.35
N LYS A 251 -18.43 -3.19 -4.28
CA LYS A 251 -17.60 -2.88 -5.45
C LYS A 251 -18.15 -1.67 -6.21
N ASN A 252 -19.45 -1.62 -6.44
CA ASN A 252 -20.07 -0.57 -7.25
C ASN A 252 -19.94 0.79 -6.58
N GLU A 253 -20.19 0.90 -5.28
CA GLU A 253 -19.99 2.13 -4.52
C GLU A 253 -18.55 2.62 -4.63
N LYS A 254 -17.57 1.72 -4.42
CA LYS A 254 -16.14 2.11 -4.50
C LYS A 254 -15.72 2.53 -5.90
N ILE A 255 -16.14 1.80 -6.92
CA ILE A 255 -15.79 2.14 -8.32
C ILE A 255 -16.48 3.44 -8.74
N GLU A 256 -17.70 3.70 -8.31
CA GLU A 256 -18.38 4.97 -8.55
C GLU A 256 -17.68 6.13 -7.85
N CYS A 257 -17.30 5.96 -6.58
CA CYS A 257 -16.49 6.93 -5.85
C CYS A 257 -15.20 7.29 -6.61
N ILE A 258 -14.46 6.28 -7.07
CA ILE A 258 -13.22 6.48 -7.84
C ILE A 258 -13.50 7.24 -9.15
N LYS A 259 -14.52 6.85 -9.92
CA LYS A 259 -14.88 7.51 -11.18
C LYS A 259 -15.27 8.97 -10.96
N ASN A 260 -16.08 9.23 -9.94
CA ASN A 260 -16.52 10.59 -9.59
C ASN A 260 -15.34 11.46 -9.15
N PHE A 261 -14.41 10.90 -8.35
CA PHE A 261 -13.19 11.59 -7.97
C PHE A 261 -12.38 12.01 -9.21
N TYR A 262 -12.06 11.08 -10.11
CA TYR A 262 -11.28 11.37 -11.29
C TYR A 262 -12.00 12.32 -12.25
N SER A 263 -13.29 12.14 -12.50
CA SER A 263 -14.06 13.07 -13.33
C SER A 263 -13.98 14.50 -12.81
N LYS A 264 -14.10 14.68 -11.49
CA LYS A 264 -14.03 16.00 -10.84
C LYS A 264 -12.65 16.64 -10.92
N ILE A 265 -11.56 15.87 -10.80
CA ILE A 265 -10.20 16.42 -10.83
C ILE A 265 -9.71 16.68 -12.25
N TRP A 266 -10.15 15.89 -13.24
CA TRP A 266 -9.75 16.09 -14.65
C TRP A 266 -10.31 17.35 -15.29
N GLU A 267 -11.25 18.02 -14.65
CA GLU A 267 -11.74 19.36 -15.01
C GLU A 267 -10.84 20.48 -14.46
N LYS A 268 -9.83 20.14 -13.66
CA LYS A 268 -8.94 21.09 -13.00
C LYS A 268 -7.56 21.10 -13.63
N ASP A 269 -6.82 22.18 -13.39
CA ASP A 269 -5.38 22.19 -13.66
C ASP A 269 -4.64 21.27 -12.67
N LEU A 270 -4.05 20.20 -13.18
CA LEU A 270 -3.28 19.22 -12.42
C LEU A 270 -1.75 19.45 -12.51
N SER A 271 -1.30 20.53 -13.17
CA SER A 271 0.12 20.82 -13.31
C SER A 271 0.77 21.05 -11.94
N GLY A 272 1.84 20.34 -11.65
CA GLY A 272 2.57 20.44 -10.39
C GLY A 272 1.83 19.92 -9.15
N LYS A 273 0.67 19.30 -9.31
CA LYS A 273 -0.15 18.81 -8.19
C LYS A 273 -0.12 17.30 -8.09
N PHE A 274 -0.06 16.81 -6.89
CA PHE A 274 -0.19 15.36 -6.64
C PHE A 274 -1.64 14.91 -6.74
N VAL A 275 -1.82 13.67 -7.16
CA VAL A 275 -3.10 12.95 -7.12
C VAL A 275 -2.85 11.65 -6.39
N VAL A 276 -3.66 11.34 -5.39
CA VAL A 276 -3.58 10.11 -4.61
C VAL A 276 -4.96 9.47 -4.53
N ASN A 277 -5.06 8.23 -4.97
CA ASN A 277 -6.31 7.49 -4.99
C ASN A 277 -6.14 6.12 -4.37
N PHE A 278 -6.97 5.79 -3.38
CA PHE A 278 -7.06 4.47 -2.78
C PHE A 278 -8.15 3.66 -3.47
N THR A 279 -7.79 2.49 -4.00
CA THR A 279 -8.77 1.51 -4.48
C THR A 279 -9.25 0.58 -3.37
N SER A 280 -8.58 0.59 -2.22
CA SER A 280 -8.93 -0.20 -1.04
C SER A 280 -10.25 0.26 -0.40
N CYS A 281 -11.01 -0.68 0.13
CA CYS A 281 -12.14 -0.40 1.01
C CYS A 281 -12.48 -1.61 1.88
N VAL A 282 -13.19 -1.37 3.00
CA VAL A 282 -13.57 -2.41 3.97
C VAL A 282 -14.56 -3.40 3.38
N GLY A 283 -15.59 -2.93 2.66
CA GLY A 283 -16.62 -3.79 2.09
C GLY A 283 -17.44 -4.58 3.13
N TYR A 284 -18.24 -5.54 2.66
CA TYR A 284 -18.93 -6.53 3.50
C TYR A 284 -18.20 -7.86 3.65
N TYR A 285 -17.08 -8.03 2.95
CA TYR A 285 -16.33 -9.27 2.86
C TYR A 285 -14.93 -9.10 3.42
N ILE A 286 -14.16 -10.16 3.43
CA ILE A 286 -12.72 -10.07 3.71
C ILE A 286 -12.03 -9.23 2.63
N LEU A 287 -11.03 -8.44 3.00
CA LEU A 287 -10.37 -7.44 2.15
C LEU A 287 -9.90 -8.02 0.81
N TRP A 288 -9.36 -9.24 0.83
CA TRP A 288 -8.97 -9.93 -0.40
C TRP A 288 -10.13 -10.10 -1.38
N ALA A 289 -11.30 -10.59 -0.92
CA ALA A 289 -12.45 -10.82 -1.79
C ALA A 289 -13.00 -9.51 -2.38
N VAL A 290 -12.88 -8.42 -1.63
CA VAL A 290 -13.22 -7.07 -2.08
C VAL A 290 -12.25 -6.61 -3.17
N ALA A 291 -10.95 -6.72 -2.92
CA ALA A 291 -9.92 -6.34 -3.88
C ALA A 291 -10.01 -7.12 -5.20
N MET A 292 -10.30 -8.42 -5.14
CA MET A 292 -10.51 -9.25 -6.32
C MET A 292 -11.67 -8.80 -7.22
N GLN A 293 -12.62 -8.05 -6.68
CA GLN A 293 -13.72 -7.47 -7.45
C GLN A 293 -13.39 -6.04 -7.94
N ILE A 294 -12.69 -5.25 -7.13
CA ILE A 294 -12.37 -3.85 -7.45
C ILE A 294 -11.24 -3.76 -8.46
N ASN A 295 -10.15 -4.51 -8.28
CA ASN A 295 -8.95 -4.39 -9.11
C ASN A 295 -9.20 -4.60 -10.61
N PRO A 296 -9.99 -5.61 -11.07
CA PRO A 296 -10.31 -5.74 -12.49
C PRO A 296 -11.13 -4.56 -13.02
N SER A 297 -12.13 -4.09 -12.26
CA SER A 297 -12.98 -2.98 -12.65
C SER A 297 -12.23 -1.65 -12.68
N PHE A 298 -11.30 -1.45 -11.74
CA PHE A 298 -10.40 -0.30 -11.75
C PHE A 298 -9.44 -0.36 -12.94
N LYS A 299 -8.86 -1.54 -13.23
CA LYS A 299 -7.96 -1.74 -14.38
C LYS A 299 -8.65 -1.35 -15.70
N GLU A 300 -9.86 -1.82 -15.93
CA GLU A 300 -10.66 -1.47 -17.11
C GLU A 300 -10.87 0.05 -17.20
N PHE A 301 -11.28 0.68 -16.10
CA PHE A 301 -11.45 2.14 -16.05
C PHE A 301 -10.13 2.88 -16.29
N PHE A 302 -9.03 2.41 -15.72
CA PHE A 302 -7.70 2.97 -15.89
C PHE A 302 -7.26 2.90 -17.36
N GLU A 303 -7.27 1.72 -17.95
CA GLU A 303 -6.82 1.50 -19.34
C GLU A 303 -7.63 2.32 -20.37
N LYS A 304 -8.93 2.49 -20.11
CA LYS A 304 -9.80 3.31 -20.99
C LYS A 304 -9.42 4.80 -20.97
N ASN A 305 -8.85 5.31 -19.89
CA ASN A 305 -8.67 6.76 -19.69
C ASN A 305 -7.20 7.20 -19.59
N SER A 306 -6.27 6.30 -19.31
CA SER A 306 -4.88 6.64 -18.94
C SER A 306 -4.04 7.21 -20.09
N SER A 307 -4.44 7.05 -21.36
CA SER A 307 -3.72 7.62 -22.50
C SER A 307 -3.68 9.15 -22.49
N ASN A 308 -4.72 9.81 -21.94
CA ASN A 308 -4.90 11.26 -21.99
C ASN A 308 -5.15 11.88 -20.61
N LYS A 309 -5.16 11.09 -19.54
CA LYS A 309 -5.53 11.55 -18.19
C LYS A 309 -4.50 11.11 -17.16
N LYS A 310 -4.22 12.00 -16.21
CA LYS A 310 -3.37 11.74 -15.08
C LYS A 310 -4.16 11.01 -13.98
N PHE A 311 -3.61 9.90 -13.51
CA PHE A 311 -4.15 9.14 -12.38
C PHE A 311 -3.34 9.36 -11.10
N GLY A 312 -2.05 9.67 -11.20
CA GLY A 312 -1.16 9.90 -10.07
C GLY A 312 -0.81 8.61 -9.31
N ILE A 313 -0.75 8.69 -8.00
CA ILE A 313 -0.44 7.58 -7.09
C ILE A 313 -1.71 6.76 -6.87
N VAL A 314 -1.65 5.47 -7.15
CA VAL A 314 -2.78 4.54 -6.97
C VAL A 314 -2.40 3.51 -5.91
N LEU A 315 -3.07 3.56 -4.75
CA LEU A 315 -2.85 2.64 -3.64
C LEU A 315 -3.87 1.51 -3.65
N MET A 316 -3.37 0.29 -3.68
CA MET A 316 -4.18 -0.91 -3.94
C MET A 316 -4.02 -1.95 -2.84
N ASP A 317 -5.10 -2.71 -2.61
CA ASP A 317 -5.03 -3.99 -1.89
C ASP A 317 -4.81 -5.12 -2.92
N PHE A 318 -3.94 -6.06 -2.59
CA PHE A 318 -3.67 -7.27 -3.38
C PHE A 318 -3.54 -7.04 -4.90
N PRO A 319 -2.75 -6.06 -5.39
CA PRO A 319 -2.62 -5.82 -6.81
C PRO A 319 -1.89 -6.99 -7.49
N ASN A 320 -2.35 -7.39 -8.68
CA ASN A 320 -1.62 -8.34 -9.51
C ASN A 320 -0.65 -7.64 -10.46
N GLY A 321 0.30 -8.40 -11.02
CA GLY A 321 1.33 -7.88 -11.91
C GLY A 321 0.77 -7.14 -13.13
N ASN A 322 -0.33 -7.60 -13.73
CA ASN A 322 -0.94 -6.96 -14.91
C ASN A 322 -1.49 -5.58 -14.57
N LEU A 323 -2.10 -5.39 -13.40
CA LEU A 323 -2.60 -4.08 -12.96
C LEU A 323 -1.44 -3.13 -12.65
N ILE A 324 -0.40 -3.61 -11.94
CA ILE A 324 0.81 -2.83 -11.66
C ILE A 324 1.46 -2.38 -12.97
N GLU A 325 1.60 -3.30 -13.93
CA GLU A 325 2.20 -3.05 -15.23
C GLU A 325 1.40 -2.03 -16.04
N SER A 326 0.07 -2.14 -16.09
CA SER A 326 -0.76 -1.19 -16.80
C SER A 326 -0.60 0.24 -16.28
N ILE A 327 -0.38 0.41 -14.95
CA ILE A 327 -0.16 1.72 -14.35
C ILE A 327 1.23 2.28 -14.72
N TYR A 328 2.32 1.54 -14.47
CA TYR A 328 3.64 2.12 -14.68
C TYR A 328 3.99 2.33 -16.17
N LYS A 329 3.46 1.54 -17.08
CA LYS A 329 3.70 1.68 -18.53
C LYS A 329 3.19 3.01 -19.10
N THR A 330 2.30 3.71 -18.45
CA THR A 330 1.80 5.01 -18.90
C THR A 330 2.80 6.15 -18.67
N ASN A 331 3.95 5.87 -18.09
CA ASN A 331 4.95 6.90 -17.80
C ASN A 331 5.98 7.11 -18.91
N PHE A 332 6.01 6.23 -19.93
CA PHE A 332 6.97 6.26 -21.03
C PHE A 332 6.34 5.83 -22.35
#